data_2e71df147e28e9dfd54e8cf0c73020c8
#
_entry.id   2e71df147e28e9dfd54e8cf0c73020c8
#
_cell.length_a   1.000
_cell.length_b   1.000
_cell.length_c   1.000
_cell.angle_alpha   90.00
_cell.angle_beta   90.00
_cell.angle_gamma   90.00
#
_symmetry.space_group_name_H-M   'P 1'
#
loop_
_entity.id
_entity.type
_entity.pdbx_description
1 polymer ?
#
loop_
_entity_poly.entity_id
_entity_poly.type
_entity_poly.pdbx_seq_one_letter_code
_entity_poly.pdbx_strand_id
1 'polypeptide(L)'
;MNIIAHRGIHNEAIPENSMKAFFLALKKNIPIEFDVHILKDKNIVVFHDDNLKRMTNKDKFIKECTYEEIKDLKLKNTDEKIPLLKDVLKLVDGKVLLDIELKMDVTDHSLEDGLIEILKDYNGEVILKSFDFKKVKYLKKHTNYKIGLLIKRMSGFKDFIIRNINFNIMIKPDFLACNKNMLDCKSVKTFKKDIYIWTIKNKDELKIYKSDYYISENIF
;
A
#
# COMPACT_ATOMS: atom_id res chain seq x y z
N MET A 1 -1.92 -18.99 7.65
CA MET A 1 -2.60 -18.08 6.70
C MET A 1 -2.11 -16.68 7.03
N ASN A 2 -1.41 -16.04 6.11
CA ASN A 2 -0.82 -14.72 6.35
C ASN A 2 -1.82 -13.63 5.92
N ILE A 3 -2.46 -12.99 6.89
CA ILE A 3 -3.46 -11.95 6.64
C ILE A 3 -2.89 -10.60 7.02
N ILE A 4 -3.01 -9.62 6.14
CA ILE A 4 -2.53 -8.26 6.28
C ILE A 4 -3.76 -7.33 6.31
N ALA A 5 -3.82 -6.42 7.27
CA ALA A 5 -4.92 -5.46 7.39
C ALA A 5 -4.76 -4.34 6.34
N HIS A 6 -5.62 -4.34 5.32
CA HIS A 6 -5.67 -3.32 4.26
C HIS A 6 -6.03 -1.96 4.88
N ARG A 7 -5.10 -1.01 4.82
CA ARG A 7 -5.20 0.32 5.44
C ARG A 7 -5.48 0.30 6.94
N GLY A 8 -4.98 -0.74 7.65
CA GLY A 8 -5.27 -1.00 9.05
C GLY A 8 -6.63 -1.67 9.29
N ILE A 9 -7.01 -1.85 10.56
CA ILE A 9 -8.34 -2.35 10.93
C ILE A 9 -9.29 -1.16 11.04
N HIS A 10 -10.08 -0.95 10.01
CA HIS A 10 -10.97 0.20 9.86
C HIS A 10 -12.44 -0.22 9.66
N ASN A 11 -13.38 0.70 9.90
CA ASN A 11 -14.81 0.55 9.68
C ASN A 11 -15.46 1.93 9.53
N GLU A 12 -16.78 2.03 9.62
CA GLU A 12 -17.50 3.32 9.51
C GLU A 12 -17.08 4.35 10.57
N ALA A 13 -16.75 3.90 11.79
CA ALA A 13 -16.35 4.77 12.91
C ALA A 13 -14.85 4.98 13.01
N ILE A 14 -14.05 4.19 12.30
CA ILE A 14 -12.58 4.24 12.32
C ILE A 14 -12.10 4.35 10.89
N PRO A 15 -11.58 5.52 10.47
CA PRO A 15 -11.15 5.73 9.10
C PRO A 15 -9.99 4.81 8.69
N GLU A 16 -9.99 4.41 7.41
CA GLU A 16 -8.84 3.78 6.78
C GLU A 16 -7.59 4.69 6.86
N ASN A 17 -6.40 4.10 6.86
CA ASN A 17 -5.13 4.84 6.89
C ASN A 17 -5.02 5.83 8.08
N SER A 18 -5.65 5.54 9.21
CA SER A 18 -5.61 6.36 10.43
C SER A 18 -4.75 5.73 11.52
N MET A 19 -4.26 6.55 12.44
CA MET A 19 -3.48 6.07 13.58
C MET A 19 -4.25 5.06 14.43
N LYS A 20 -5.56 5.27 14.58
CA LYS A 20 -6.44 4.36 15.32
C LYS A 20 -6.61 3.00 14.61
N ALA A 21 -6.74 2.99 13.28
CA ALA A 21 -6.82 1.76 12.50
C ALA A 21 -5.54 0.92 12.64
N PHE A 22 -4.38 1.57 12.63
CA PHE A 22 -3.08 0.92 12.83
C PHE A 22 -2.90 0.41 14.26
N PHE A 23 -3.29 1.19 15.25
CA PHE A 23 -3.27 0.77 16.65
C PHE A 23 -4.12 -0.48 16.91
N LEU A 24 -5.28 -0.60 16.27
CA LEU A 24 -6.12 -1.79 16.38
C LEU A 24 -5.47 -3.03 15.74
N ALA A 25 -4.81 -2.87 14.61
CA ALA A 25 -4.05 -3.96 13.98
C ALA A 25 -2.90 -4.41 14.89
N LEU A 26 -2.15 -3.46 15.45
CA LEU A 26 -1.09 -3.74 16.43
C LEU A 26 -1.59 -4.52 17.65
N LYS A 27 -2.72 -4.11 18.24
CA LYS A 27 -3.30 -4.82 19.39
C LYS A 27 -3.62 -6.29 19.11
N LYS A 28 -3.89 -6.61 17.84
CA LYS A 28 -4.17 -7.98 17.40
C LYS A 28 -2.94 -8.69 16.80
N ASN A 29 -1.77 -8.05 16.82
CA ASN A 29 -0.54 -8.55 16.20
C ASN A 29 -0.73 -8.90 14.71
N ILE A 30 -1.44 -8.04 13.97
CA ILE A 30 -1.76 -8.23 12.55
C ILE A 30 -0.88 -7.29 11.73
N PRO A 31 -0.19 -7.80 10.68
CA PRO A 31 0.53 -7.00 9.69
C PRO A 31 -0.35 -5.90 9.10
N ILE A 32 0.26 -4.76 8.79
CA ILE A 32 -0.46 -3.56 8.35
C ILE A 32 -0.05 -3.22 6.93
N GLU A 33 -1.03 -3.06 6.07
CA GLU A 33 -0.86 -2.46 4.75
C GLU A 33 -1.37 -1.02 4.78
N PHE A 34 -0.65 -0.13 4.09
CA PHE A 34 -1.06 1.26 3.91
C PHE A 34 -0.39 1.94 2.72
N ASP A 35 -0.94 3.09 2.34
CA ASP A 35 -0.59 3.86 1.15
C ASP A 35 0.20 5.12 1.51
N VAL A 36 1.25 5.47 0.75
CA VAL A 36 2.04 6.67 1.01
C VAL A 36 2.09 7.61 -0.19
N HIS A 37 1.98 8.91 0.10
CA HIS A 37 2.17 10.01 -0.83
C HIS A 37 3.29 10.94 -0.36
N ILE A 38 3.96 11.61 -1.30
CA ILE A 38 4.86 12.71 -0.98
C ILE A 38 4.17 14.05 -1.22
N LEU A 39 4.27 14.95 -0.26
CA LEU A 39 3.71 16.30 -0.35
C LEU A 39 4.67 17.26 -1.05
N LYS A 40 4.18 18.46 -1.39
CA LYS A 40 4.96 19.53 -2.01
C LYS A 40 6.18 19.93 -1.18
N ASP A 41 6.09 19.89 0.14
CA ASP A 41 7.18 20.18 1.09
C ASP A 41 8.03 18.96 1.46
N LYS A 42 7.92 17.87 0.68
CA LYS A 42 8.64 16.60 0.83
C LYS A 42 8.28 15.77 2.07
N ASN A 43 7.30 16.17 2.86
CA ASN A 43 6.75 15.30 3.89
C ASN A 43 6.08 14.08 3.23
N ILE A 44 6.26 12.89 3.82
CA ILE A 44 5.56 11.67 3.39
C ILE A 44 4.42 11.41 4.36
N VAL A 45 3.22 11.29 3.81
CA VAL A 45 1.97 11.07 4.55
C VAL A 45 1.30 9.77 4.16
N VAL A 46 0.46 9.25 5.05
CA VAL A 46 -0.30 8.02 4.81
C VAL A 46 -1.73 8.38 4.40
N PHE A 47 -2.05 8.07 3.15
CA PHE A 47 -3.35 8.38 2.54
C PHE A 47 -3.53 7.58 1.25
N HIS A 48 -4.77 7.23 0.86
CA HIS A 48 -4.98 6.40 -0.33
C HIS A 48 -5.18 7.18 -1.62
N ASP A 49 -6.08 8.19 -1.60
CA ASP A 49 -6.54 8.86 -2.82
C ASP A 49 -5.60 9.97 -3.27
N ASP A 50 -5.53 10.22 -4.57
CA ASP A 50 -4.79 11.38 -5.11
C ASP A 50 -5.44 12.72 -4.72
N ASN A 51 -6.76 12.72 -4.45
CA ASN A 51 -7.53 13.89 -4.04
C ASN A 51 -8.10 13.71 -2.63
N LEU A 52 -8.01 14.73 -1.80
CA LEU A 52 -8.42 14.72 -0.40
C LEU A 52 -9.94 14.62 -0.18
N LYS A 53 -10.76 14.90 -1.21
CA LYS A 53 -12.22 15.12 -1.10
C LYS A 53 -13.00 14.02 -0.40
N ARG A 54 -12.75 12.75 -0.75
CA ARG A 54 -13.52 11.62 -0.22
C ARG A 54 -13.40 11.48 1.30
N MET A 55 -12.19 11.74 1.82
CA MET A 55 -11.89 11.50 3.23
C MET A 55 -11.94 12.76 4.10
N THR A 56 -11.76 13.95 3.50
CA THR A 56 -11.65 15.20 4.28
C THR A 56 -12.59 16.32 3.83
N ASN A 57 -13.41 16.10 2.80
CA ASN A 57 -14.25 17.09 2.13
C ASN A 57 -13.49 18.25 1.44
N LYS A 58 -12.15 18.29 1.48
CA LYS A 58 -11.33 19.29 0.82
C LYS A 58 -11.02 18.86 -0.62
N ASP A 59 -11.52 19.59 -1.61
CA ASP A 59 -11.27 19.29 -3.01
C ASP A 59 -9.92 19.88 -3.46
N LYS A 60 -8.83 19.11 -3.21
CA LYS A 60 -7.46 19.45 -3.60
C LYS A 60 -6.64 18.18 -3.79
N PHE A 61 -5.73 18.16 -4.78
CA PHE A 61 -4.80 17.06 -4.95
C PHE A 61 -3.74 17.06 -3.83
N ILE A 62 -3.50 15.90 -3.25
CA ILE A 62 -2.59 15.74 -2.10
C ILE A 62 -1.15 16.18 -2.43
N LYS A 63 -0.65 15.89 -3.62
CA LYS A 63 0.68 16.28 -4.11
C LYS A 63 0.89 17.81 -4.20
N GLU A 64 -0.18 18.59 -4.23
CA GLU A 64 -0.16 20.05 -4.31
C GLU A 64 -0.19 20.71 -2.93
N CYS A 65 -0.32 19.93 -1.87
CA CYS A 65 -0.38 20.40 -0.49
C CYS A 65 0.98 20.34 0.20
N THR A 66 1.16 21.23 1.17
CA THR A 66 2.15 21.10 2.24
C THR A 66 1.52 20.40 3.45
N TYR A 67 2.34 19.88 4.37
CA TYR A 67 1.80 19.25 5.58
C TYR A 67 1.03 20.26 6.46
N GLU A 68 1.50 21.49 6.58
CA GLU A 68 0.80 22.57 7.30
C GLU A 68 -0.62 22.82 6.78
N GLU A 69 -0.85 22.68 5.47
CA GLU A 69 -2.19 22.87 4.86
C GLU A 69 -3.17 21.73 5.16
N ILE A 70 -2.68 20.55 5.56
CA ILE A 70 -3.52 19.35 5.70
C ILE A 70 -3.49 18.71 7.10
N LYS A 71 -2.54 19.07 7.96
CA LYS A 71 -2.33 18.46 9.29
C LYS A 71 -3.55 18.49 10.21
N ASP A 72 -4.48 19.45 10.00
CA ASP A 72 -5.68 19.62 10.80
C ASP A 72 -6.96 19.10 10.12
N LEU A 73 -6.84 18.55 8.91
CA LEU A 73 -7.97 17.95 8.22
C LEU A 73 -8.39 16.65 8.90
N LYS A 74 -9.67 16.57 9.24
CA LYS A 74 -10.27 15.38 9.86
C LYS A 74 -10.68 14.36 8.81
N LEU A 75 -10.45 13.09 9.10
CA LEU A 75 -10.84 11.97 8.26
C LEU A 75 -12.29 11.56 8.57
N LYS A 76 -13.19 11.61 7.57
CA LYS A 76 -14.61 11.16 7.67
C LYS A 76 -15.34 11.65 8.92
N ASN A 77 -15.24 12.92 9.25
CA ASN A 77 -15.92 13.53 10.41
C ASN A 77 -15.55 12.88 11.78
N THR A 78 -14.37 12.25 11.88
CA THR A 78 -13.80 11.76 13.15
C THR A 78 -12.73 12.74 13.64
N ASP A 79 -12.11 12.46 14.78
CA ASP A 79 -10.95 13.23 15.25
C ASP A 79 -9.61 12.73 14.68
N GLU A 80 -9.62 11.63 13.92
CA GLU A 80 -8.45 11.13 13.21
C GLU A 80 -8.04 12.10 12.09
N LYS A 81 -6.72 12.25 11.92
CA LYS A 81 -6.10 13.14 10.93
C LYS A 81 -5.25 12.32 9.95
N ILE A 82 -4.76 12.97 8.89
CA ILE A 82 -3.82 12.35 7.95
C ILE A 82 -2.47 12.15 8.65
N PRO A 83 -2.00 10.90 8.85
CA PRO A 83 -0.75 10.65 9.56
C PRO A 83 0.49 10.98 8.73
N LEU A 84 1.54 11.47 9.37
CA LEU A 84 2.88 11.40 8.80
C LEU A 84 3.39 9.96 8.83
N LEU A 85 4.13 9.53 7.82
CA LEU A 85 4.75 8.19 7.81
C LEU A 85 5.61 7.96 9.05
N LYS A 86 6.42 8.95 9.45
CA LYS A 86 7.28 8.85 10.65
C LYS A 86 6.50 8.58 11.94
N ASP A 87 5.28 9.10 12.06
CA ASP A 87 4.44 8.86 13.24
C ASP A 87 3.87 7.44 13.24
N VAL A 88 3.52 6.91 12.04
CA VAL A 88 3.11 5.51 11.88
C VAL A 88 4.25 4.56 12.23
N LEU A 89 5.47 4.82 11.72
CA LEU A 89 6.66 4.01 12.04
C LEU A 89 6.95 4.01 13.55
N LYS A 90 6.85 5.17 14.19
CA LYS A 90 7.01 5.30 15.66
C LYS A 90 5.93 4.52 16.43
N LEU A 91 4.68 4.53 15.96
CA LEU A 91 3.59 3.77 16.59
C LEU A 91 3.84 2.27 16.48
N VAL A 92 4.21 1.81 15.28
CA VAL A 92 4.39 0.37 14.99
C VAL A 92 5.65 -0.17 15.66
N ASP A 93 6.75 0.59 15.67
CA ASP A 93 7.97 0.29 16.41
C ASP A 93 8.49 -1.15 16.16
N GLY A 94 8.46 -1.59 14.89
CA GLY A 94 8.93 -2.92 14.48
C GLY A 94 8.08 -4.12 14.91
N LYS A 95 6.94 -3.91 15.57
CA LYS A 95 6.15 -4.99 16.20
C LYS A 95 5.43 -5.89 15.20
N VAL A 96 5.08 -5.38 14.02
CA VAL A 96 4.43 -6.12 12.94
C VAL A 96 5.01 -5.74 11.59
N LEU A 97 4.88 -6.61 10.59
CA LEU A 97 5.24 -6.31 9.21
C LEU A 97 4.43 -5.11 8.67
N LEU A 98 5.12 -4.22 7.97
CA LEU A 98 4.53 -3.12 7.20
C LEU A 98 4.58 -3.44 5.70
N ASP A 99 3.44 -3.39 5.02
CA ASP A 99 3.28 -3.52 3.57
C ASP A 99 2.92 -2.15 2.99
N ILE A 100 3.92 -1.43 2.46
CA ILE A 100 3.80 -0.03 2.07
C ILE A 100 3.60 0.09 0.56
N GLU A 101 2.44 0.66 0.14
CA GLU A 101 2.19 1.02 -1.25
C GLU A 101 2.68 2.44 -1.56
N LEU A 102 3.61 2.57 -2.52
CA LEU A 102 4.02 3.87 -3.06
C LEU A 102 3.06 4.30 -4.16
N LYS A 103 2.40 5.45 -3.96
CA LYS A 103 1.51 6.07 -4.97
C LYS A 103 2.28 6.67 -6.14
N MET A 104 1.57 6.93 -7.24
CA MET A 104 2.18 7.31 -8.53
C MET A 104 2.20 8.82 -8.78
N ASP A 105 2.16 9.65 -7.73
CA ASP A 105 1.96 11.10 -7.81
C ASP A 105 3.08 11.85 -8.51
N VAL A 106 4.31 11.35 -8.34
CA VAL A 106 5.53 11.96 -8.83
C VAL A 106 6.37 10.96 -9.62
N THR A 107 7.13 11.46 -10.59
CA THR A 107 7.94 10.64 -11.49
C THR A 107 9.44 10.88 -11.32
N ASP A 108 9.82 11.77 -10.39
CA ASP A 108 11.21 12.23 -10.16
C ASP A 108 11.94 11.45 -9.04
N HIS A 109 11.41 10.32 -8.64
CA HIS A 109 11.90 9.45 -7.56
C HIS A 109 11.95 10.09 -6.15
N SER A 110 11.41 11.30 -5.97
CA SER A 110 11.45 11.97 -4.66
C SER A 110 10.70 11.21 -3.56
N LEU A 111 9.63 10.47 -3.91
CA LEU A 111 8.92 9.61 -2.95
C LEU A 111 9.77 8.40 -2.56
N GLU A 112 10.40 7.74 -3.53
CA GLU A 112 11.27 6.58 -3.30
C GLU A 112 12.45 6.95 -2.43
N ASP A 113 13.15 8.04 -2.77
CA ASP A 113 14.33 8.50 -2.03
C ASP A 113 13.98 8.95 -0.60
N GLY A 114 12.89 9.71 -0.44
CA GLY A 114 12.40 10.13 0.87
C GLY A 114 11.98 8.94 1.73
N LEU A 115 11.34 7.93 1.14
CA LEU A 115 10.96 6.70 1.84
C LEU A 115 12.18 5.90 2.27
N ILE A 116 13.17 5.71 1.39
CA ILE A 116 14.42 5.01 1.69
C ILE A 116 15.13 5.71 2.87
N GLU A 117 15.20 7.03 2.86
CA GLU A 117 15.85 7.79 3.93
C GLU A 117 15.14 7.62 5.28
N ILE A 118 13.81 7.71 5.29
CA ILE A 118 13.01 7.54 6.52
C ILE A 118 13.13 6.12 7.08
N LEU A 119 13.23 5.11 6.21
CA LEU A 119 13.29 3.70 6.62
C LEU A 119 14.68 3.23 7.07
N LYS A 120 15.76 4.02 6.86
CA LYS A 120 17.12 3.64 7.26
C LYS A 120 17.23 3.22 8.73
N ASP A 121 16.59 3.97 9.61
CA ASP A 121 16.67 3.78 11.04
C ASP A 121 15.50 2.96 11.62
N TYR A 122 14.66 2.41 10.75
CA TYR A 122 13.51 1.62 11.17
C TYR A 122 13.86 0.13 11.34
N ASN A 123 13.78 -0.38 12.57
CA ASN A 123 14.10 -1.77 12.92
C ASN A 123 12.87 -2.69 12.85
N GLY A 124 12.13 -2.66 11.75
CA GLY A 124 10.96 -3.51 11.54
C GLY A 124 10.98 -4.19 10.17
N GLU A 125 10.20 -5.24 10.04
CA GLU A 125 10.01 -5.89 8.75
C GLU A 125 9.14 -4.99 7.84
N VAL A 126 9.65 -4.68 6.64
CA VAL A 126 9.00 -3.82 5.65
C VAL A 126 9.05 -4.49 4.28
N ILE A 127 7.92 -4.49 3.59
CA ILE A 127 7.85 -4.76 2.16
C ILE A 127 7.27 -3.54 1.45
N LEU A 128 7.74 -3.28 0.23
CA LEU A 128 7.35 -2.12 -0.57
C LEU A 128 6.68 -2.58 -1.85
N LYS A 129 5.67 -1.87 -2.31
CA LYS A 129 4.99 -2.19 -3.56
C LYS A 129 4.48 -0.95 -4.28
N SER A 130 4.28 -1.06 -5.59
CA SER A 130 3.66 -0.01 -6.40
C SER A 130 2.98 -0.60 -7.64
N PHE A 131 2.00 0.13 -8.20
CA PHE A 131 1.48 -0.11 -9.55
C PHE A 131 2.45 0.36 -10.64
N ASP A 132 3.38 1.27 -10.32
CA ASP A 132 4.37 1.77 -11.27
C ASP A 132 5.60 0.85 -11.31
N PHE A 133 5.76 0.13 -12.41
CA PHE A 133 6.93 -0.73 -12.63
C PHE A 133 8.27 0.01 -12.68
N LYS A 134 8.27 1.33 -12.96
CA LYS A 134 9.50 2.16 -12.88
C LYS A 134 9.92 2.32 -11.41
N LYS A 135 8.97 2.63 -10.53
CA LYS A 135 9.21 2.67 -9.07
C LYS A 135 9.69 1.32 -8.55
N VAL A 136 9.04 0.22 -8.95
CA VAL A 136 9.48 -1.14 -8.59
C VAL A 136 10.93 -1.41 -9.00
N LYS A 137 11.30 -1.08 -10.24
CA LYS A 137 12.69 -1.24 -10.73
C LYS A 137 13.66 -0.34 -9.97
N TYR A 138 13.28 0.89 -9.69
CA TYR A 138 14.10 1.84 -8.93
C TYR A 138 14.38 1.30 -7.52
N LEU A 139 13.34 0.95 -6.77
CA LEU A 139 13.46 0.41 -5.42
C LEU A 139 14.31 -0.87 -5.37
N LYS A 140 14.11 -1.79 -6.32
CA LYS A 140 14.96 -3.00 -6.42
C LYS A 140 16.44 -2.72 -6.65
N LYS A 141 16.78 -1.60 -7.28
CA LYS A 141 18.16 -1.21 -7.51
C LYS A 141 18.80 -0.50 -6.31
N HIS A 142 17.98 0.19 -5.50
CA HIS A 142 18.48 1.10 -4.47
C HIS A 142 18.20 0.64 -3.04
N THR A 143 17.52 -0.52 -2.86
CA THR A 143 17.21 -1.07 -1.54
C THR A 143 17.38 -2.57 -1.47
N ASN A 144 17.43 -3.10 -0.26
CA ASN A 144 17.38 -4.54 0.03
C ASN A 144 16.00 -5.01 0.49
N TYR A 145 14.99 -4.15 0.47
CA TYR A 145 13.63 -4.54 0.83
C TYR A 145 13.04 -5.52 -0.18
N LYS A 146 12.07 -6.31 0.26
CA LYS A 146 11.24 -7.15 -0.62
C LYS A 146 10.28 -6.25 -1.40
N ILE A 147 10.43 -6.22 -2.73
CA ILE A 147 9.71 -5.28 -3.60
C ILE A 147 8.66 -6.00 -4.45
N GLY A 148 7.40 -5.58 -4.31
CA GLY A 148 6.25 -6.10 -5.03
C GLY A 148 5.78 -5.23 -6.18
N LEU A 149 5.15 -5.87 -7.17
CA LEU A 149 4.39 -5.20 -8.22
C LEU A 149 2.90 -5.41 -7.98
N LEU A 150 2.16 -4.30 -7.89
CA LEU A 150 0.70 -4.30 -7.85
C LEU A 150 0.12 -4.42 -9.27
N ILE A 151 -0.83 -5.31 -9.43
CA ILE A 151 -1.54 -5.50 -10.71
C ILE A 151 -3.04 -5.62 -10.53
N LYS A 152 -3.78 -5.03 -11.46
CA LYS A 152 -5.24 -5.13 -11.56
C LYS A 152 -5.68 -5.17 -13.00
N ARG A 153 -6.95 -5.52 -13.23
CA ARG A 153 -7.56 -5.38 -14.54
C ARG A 153 -7.51 -3.92 -14.99
N MET A 154 -7.24 -3.73 -16.26
CA MET A 154 -7.20 -2.42 -16.91
C MET A 154 -8.21 -2.39 -18.05
N SER A 155 -8.20 -1.36 -18.86
CA SER A 155 -9.01 -1.26 -20.08
C SER A 155 -8.15 -1.42 -21.34
N GLY A 156 -8.77 -1.95 -22.41
CA GLY A 156 -8.16 -2.01 -23.73
C GLY A 156 -6.85 -2.80 -23.79
N PHE A 157 -5.91 -2.32 -24.63
CA PHE A 157 -4.65 -3.00 -24.92
C PHE A 157 -3.75 -3.16 -23.70
N LYS A 158 -3.84 -2.23 -22.74
CA LYS A 158 -3.08 -2.34 -21.47
C LYS A 158 -3.49 -3.57 -20.67
N ASP A 159 -4.78 -3.93 -20.63
CA ASP A 159 -5.26 -5.13 -19.97
C ASP A 159 -4.69 -6.40 -20.63
N PHE A 160 -4.66 -6.44 -21.96
CA PHE A 160 -4.06 -7.55 -22.69
C PHE A 160 -2.58 -7.74 -22.33
N ILE A 161 -1.80 -6.66 -22.26
CA ILE A 161 -0.38 -6.72 -21.88
C ILE A 161 -0.24 -7.25 -20.44
N ILE A 162 -0.92 -6.66 -19.47
CA ILE A 162 -0.81 -7.03 -18.05
C ILE A 162 -1.18 -8.51 -17.83
N ARG A 163 -2.17 -9.02 -18.54
CA ARG A 163 -2.61 -10.42 -18.41
C ARG A 163 -1.63 -11.43 -18.97
N ASN A 164 -0.78 -11.04 -19.92
CA ASN A 164 0.07 -11.96 -20.68
C ASN A 164 1.57 -11.77 -20.46
N ILE A 165 1.99 -10.68 -19.83
CA ILE A 165 3.40 -10.37 -19.61
C ILE A 165 4.07 -11.38 -18.67
N ASN A 166 5.33 -11.71 -18.94
CA ASN A 166 6.12 -12.51 -18.02
C ASN A 166 6.89 -11.62 -17.03
N PHE A 167 6.32 -11.42 -15.85
CA PHE A 167 6.93 -10.60 -14.81
C PHE A 167 8.24 -11.18 -14.27
N ASN A 168 8.48 -12.50 -14.35
CA ASN A 168 9.75 -13.10 -13.94
C ASN A 168 10.95 -12.61 -14.74
N ILE A 169 10.72 -12.12 -15.96
CA ILE A 169 11.77 -11.66 -16.88
C ILE A 169 11.80 -10.13 -16.95
N MET A 170 10.65 -9.50 -17.18
CA MET A 170 10.55 -8.08 -17.54
C MET A 170 10.82 -7.13 -16.38
N ILE A 171 10.28 -7.40 -15.19
CA ILE A 171 10.34 -6.50 -14.03
C ILE A 171 11.07 -7.17 -12.87
N LYS A 172 10.93 -8.49 -12.73
CA LYS A 172 11.53 -9.33 -11.69
C LYS A 172 11.19 -8.87 -10.25
N PRO A 173 9.92 -8.57 -9.95
CA PRO A 173 9.54 -8.22 -8.58
C PRO A 173 9.77 -9.42 -7.66
N ASP A 174 9.82 -9.18 -6.33
CA ASP A 174 9.97 -10.26 -5.36
C ASP A 174 8.65 -10.93 -5.03
N PHE A 175 7.54 -10.23 -5.22
CA PHE A 175 6.18 -10.76 -5.16
C PHE A 175 5.23 -10.02 -6.10
N LEU A 176 4.08 -10.62 -6.42
CA LEU A 176 2.97 -9.94 -7.07
C LEU A 176 1.86 -9.68 -6.06
N ALA A 177 1.37 -8.43 -5.98
CA ALA A 177 0.14 -8.12 -5.29
C ALA A 177 -0.97 -7.93 -6.34
N CYS A 178 -1.84 -8.92 -6.49
CA CYS A 178 -2.83 -8.93 -7.56
C CYS A 178 -4.26 -8.81 -7.04
N ASN A 179 -5.09 -8.05 -7.77
CA ASN A 179 -6.52 -8.09 -7.54
C ASN A 179 -7.04 -9.51 -7.82
N LYS A 180 -7.97 -10.00 -7.00
CA LYS A 180 -8.54 -11.35 -7.09
C LYS A 180 -9.06 -11.74 -8.48
N ASN A 181 -9.48 -10.78 -9.30
CA ASN A 181 -9.93 -11.01 -10.68
C ASN A 181 -8.78 -11.22 -11.70
N MET A 182 -7.53 -11.18 -11.24
CA MET A 182 -6.33 -11.44 -12.05
C MET A 182 -5.81 -12.88 -11.94
N LEU A 183 -6.29 -13.67 -10.99
CA LEU A 183 -5.74 -14.99 -10.66
C LEU A 183 -5.74 -15.97 -11.85
N ASP A 184 -6.70 -15.85 -12.75
CA ASP A 184 -6.79 -16.66 -13.95
C ASP A 184 -5.90 -16.21 -15.11
N CYS A 185 -5.24 -15.06 -14.98
CA CYS A 185 -4.39 -14.51 -16.03
C CYS A 185 -3.07 -15.28 -16.16
N LYS A 186 -2.57 -15.40 -17.38
CA LYS A 186 -1.29 -16.06 -17.66
C LYS A 186 -0.14 -15.47 -16.88
N SER A 187 -0.08 -14.15 -16.77
CA SER A 187 0.95 -13.42 -16.02
C SER A 187 1.05 -13.85 -14.55
N VAL A 188 -0.09 -14.11 -13.90
CA VAL A 188 -0.15 -14.56 -12.50
C VAL A 188 0.16 -16.06 -12.41
N LYS A 189 -0.48 -16.90 -13.25
CA LYS A 189 -0.26 -18.36 -13.27
C LYS A 189 1.20 -18.77 -13.55
N THR A 190 1.94 -17.97 -14.30
CA THR A 190 3.35 -18.25 -14.63
C THR A 190 4.34 -17.60 -13.67
N PHE A 191 3.88 -16.80 -12.72
CA PHE A 191 4.75 -16.20 -11.73
C PHE A 191 5.23 -17.23 -10.71
N LYS A 192 6.54 -17.18 -10.36
CA LYS A 192 7.21 -18.27 -9.62
C LYS A 192 7.53 -17.94 -8.16
N LYS A 193 7.08 -16.76 -7.69
CA LYS A 193 7.31 -16.30 -6.32
C LYS A 193 5.97 -16.02 -5.64
N ASP A 194 6.00 -15.44 -4.44
CA ASP A 194 4.82 -15.17 -3.62
C ASP A 194 3.76 -14.34 -4.32
N ILE A 195 2.52 -14.67 -4.08
CA ILE A 195 1.36 -13.92 -4.57
C ILE A 195 0.58 -13.39 -3.36
N TYR A 196 0.29 -12.09 -3.38
CA TYR A 196 -0.54 -11.39 -2.42
C TYR A 196 -1.86 -11.04 -3.09
N ILE A 197 -2.98 -11.51 -2.55
CA ILE A 197 -4.31 -11.24 -3.13
C ILE A 197 -4.98 -10.09 -2.41
N TRP A 198 -5.52 -9.13 -3.15
CA TRP A 198 -6.29 -8.00 -2.63
C TRP A 198 -7.55 -7.72 -3.46
N THR A 199 -8.59 -7.13 -2.92
CA THR A 199 -8.87 -7.01 -1.48
C THR A 199 -9.84 -8.12 -1.10
N ILE A 200 -9.52 -8.89 -0.07
CA ILE A 200 -10.40 -9.90 0.50
C ILE A 200 -11.35 -9.22 1.49
N LYS A 201 -12.65 -9.42 1.33
CA LYS A 201 -13.67 -8.67 2.07
C LYS A 201 -14.43 -9.49 3.11
N ASN A 202 -14.35 -10.82 3.04
CA ASN A 202 -15.03 -11.72 3.98
C ASN A 202 -14.29 -13.06 4.07
N LYS A 203 -14.65 -13.85 5.11
CA LYS A 203 -14.01 -15.15 5.39
C LYS A 203 -14.28 -16.22 4.32
N ASP A 204 -15.37 -16.11 3.55
CA ASP A 204 -15.67 -17.08 2.50
C ASP A 204 -14.73 -16.89 1.29
N GLU A 205 -14.33 -15.67 0.99
CA GLU A 205 -13.33 -15.40 -0.04
C GLU A 205 -11.96 -16.05 0.28
N LEU A 206 -11.58 -16.18 1.55
CA LEU A 206 -10.36 -16.89 1.96
C LEU A 206 -10.41 -18.40 1.62
N LYS A 207 -11.60 -18.99 1.55
CA LYS A 207 -11.77 -20.39 1.17
C LYS A 207 -11.71 -20.59 -0.35
N ILE A 208 -12.18 -19.57 -1.09
CA ILE A 208 -12.25 -19.59 -2.56
C ILE A 208 -10.88 -19.32 -3.18
N TYR A 209 -10.18 -18.29 -2.70
CA TYR A 209 -8.90 -17.85 -3.27
C TYR A 209 -7.74 -18.43 -2.47
N LYS A 210 -6.90 -19.25 -3.12
CA LYS A 210 -5.69 -19.81 -2.50
C LYS A 210 -4.49 -18.91 -2.80
N SER A 211 -3.82 -18.44 -1.76
CA SER A 211 -2.62 -17.60 -1.83
C SER A 211 -1.74 -17.77 -0.61
N ASP A 212 -0.52 -17.27 -0.70
CA ASP A 212 0.42 -17.20 0.41
C ASP A 212 0.04 -16.08 1.38
N TYR A 213 -0.47 -14.97 0.85
CA TYR A 213 -0.78 -13.75 1.60
C TYR A 213 -2.10 -13.13 1.14
N TYR A 214 -2.88 -12.60 2.10
CA TYR A 214 -4.16 -11.95 1.86
C TYR A 214 -4.17 -10.54 2.45
N ILE A 215 -4.39 -9.54 1.60
CA ILE A 215 -4.63 -8.16 2.02
C ILE A 215 -6.14 -8.00 2.15
N SER A 216 -6.61 -7.73 3.36
CA SER A 216 -8.02 -7.94 3.72
C SER A 216 -8.65 -6.78 4.47
N GLU A 217 -9.97 -6.64 4.29
CA GLU A 217 -10.87 -5.75 5.04
C GLU A 217 -11.94 -6.59 5.76
N ASN A 218 -12.47 -6.09 6.89
CA ASN A 218 -13.66 -6.62 7.56
C ASN A 218 -13.63 -8.11 7.99
N ILE A 219 -12.46 -8.70 8.15
CA ILE A 219 -12.34 -10.12 8.55
C ILE A 219 -11.66 -10.33 9.92
N PHE A 220 -11.33 -9.25 10.62
CA PHE A 220 -10.55 -9.21 11.87
C PHE A 220 -11.41 -9.21 13.14
#